data_c3cde9a03903bf8ae528430673080c11
#
_entry.id   c3cde9a03903bf8ae528430673080c11
#
_cell.length_a   1.000
_cell.length_b   1.000
_cell.length_c   1.000
_cell.angle_alpha   90.00
_cell.angle_beta   90.00
_cell.angle_gamma   90.00
#
_symmetry.space_group_name_H-M   'P 1'
#
loop_
_entity.id
_entity.type
_entity.pdbx_description
1 polymer ?
#
loop_
_entity_poly.entity_id
_entity_poly.type
_entity_poly.pdbx_seq_one_letter_code
_entity_poly.pdbx_strand_id
1 'polypeptide(L)'
;MFILYPDSQRLEFSFQPTWIRHMLKPHDFSFGPVRNPIPVFWLILDGIRTIQIEDEMHIVRKGDLIVFPPGVPYQLHAEQSGDPISYLSLSCMIKLGPFKFHESYEFPLITKLTDSSAVTRLSELWMTSVVLFEQFATILQRHVDAHIQLITSLGLLRVQGAVQQWFALLMELLLPQLPNPLPTIDPRIVKVCAYIQEHAYESLPLEKLAAHVYLSGSHFSYLFRKEMGQPPSQYVRNHRIQISEELLVQTDLSINEISRRVGYNELSEFSRAFRNTAGMSPQAYRKQMRLTVY
;
A
#
# COMPACT_ATOMS: atom_id res chain seq x y z
N MET A 1 -28.44 -6.25 -15.83
CA MET A 1 -27.52 -6.90 -14.88
C MET A 1 -26.22 -7.14 -15.63
N PHE A 2 -25.21 -6.28 -15.44
CA PHE A 2 -23.91 -6.46 -16.09
C PHE A 2 -23.10 -7.45 -15.25
N ILE A 3 -22.87 -8.65 -15.76
CA ILE A 3 -21.89 -9.58 -15.20
C ILE A 3 -20.56 -9.17 -15.80
N LEU A 4 -19.75 -8.44 -15.04
CA LEU A 4 -18.45 -7.93 -15.49
C LEU A 4 -17.37 -9.03 -15.56
N TYR A 5 -17.60 -10.21 -14.94
CA TYR A 5 -16.65 -11.32 -14.97
C TYR A 5 -17.38 -12.67 -14.94
N PRO A 6 -17.03 -13.64 -15.79
CA PRO A 6 -17.49 -15.02 -15.65
C PRO A 6 -16.87 -15.63 -14.39
N ASP A 7 -17.65 -16.48 -13.74
CA ASP A 7 -17.35 -17.21 -12.50
C ASP A 7 -15.88 -17.56 -12.32
N SER A 8 -15.25 -17.00 -11.29
CA SER A 8 -14.02 -17.39 -10.58
C SER A 8 -12.91 -16.36 -10.43
N GLN A 9 -12.98 -15.18 -11.02
CA GLN A 9 -11.95 -14.15 -10.82
C GLN A 9 -12.58 -12.82 -10.39
N ARG A 10 -13.00 -12.72 -9.13
CA ARG A 10 -13.24 -11.42 -8.50
C ARG A 10 -11.88 -10.76 -8.28
N LEU A 11 -11.47 -9.94 -9.23
CA LEU A 11 -10.36 -9.01 -9.01
C LEU A 11 -10.85 -7.95 -8.00
N GLU A 12 -10.70 -8.27 -6.73
CA GLU A 12 -10.97 -7.32 -5.65
C GLU A 12 -9.95 -6.20 -5.71
N PHE A 13 -10.41 -4.98 -5.95
CA PHE A 13 -9.59 -3.78 -5.79
C PHE A 13 -9.70 -3.33 -4.35
N SER A 14 -8.60 -3.31 -3.63
CA SER A 14 -8.53 -2.77 -2.27
C SER A 14 -7.57 -1.59 -2.21
N PHE A 15 -7.99 -0.57 -1.51
CA PHE A 15 -7.26 0.65 -1.28
C PHE A 15 -7.27 0.97 0.21
N GLN A 16 -6.09 1.02 0.81
CA GLN A 16 -5.91 1.29 2.24
C GLN A 16 -4.99 2.49 2.41
N PRO A 17 -5.53 3.71 2.61
CA PRO A 17 -4.73 4.89 2.88
C PRO A 17 -4.17 4.86 4.29
N THR A 18 -2.88 5.20 4.44
CA THR A 18 -2.25 5.41 5.74
C THR A 18 -2.31 6.88 6.12
N TRP A 19 -2.05 7.77 5.16
CA TRP A 19 -2.27 9.21 5.30
C TRP A 19 -2.59 9.83 3.94
N ILE A 20 -3.35 10.91 4.00
CA ILE A 20 -3.62 11.82 2.88
C ILE A 20 -3.46 13.22 3.45
N ARG A 21 -2.48 14.00 2.95
CA ARG A 21 -2.11 15.29 3.54
C ARG A 21 -1.79 16.33 2.47
N HIS A 22 -2.08 17.58 2.78
CA HIS A 22 -1.49 18.72 2.12
C HIS A 22 -0.35 19.28 2.98
N MET A 23 0.80 19.44 2.41
CA MET A 23 2.01 19.88 3.09
C MET A 23 2.45 21.23 2.53
N LEU A 24 2.65 22.19 3.41
CA LEU A 24 3.30 23.48 3.13
C LEU A 24 4.52 23.58 4.01
N LYS A 25 5.71 23.67 3.43
CA LYS A 25 6.98 23.71 4.16
C LYS A 25 7.84 24.88 3.71
N PRO A 26 8.43 25.63 4.65
CA PRO A 26 9.34 26.74 4.32
C PRO A 26 10.60 26.23 3.63
N HIS A 27 11.35 27.16 2.99
CA HIS A 27 12.53 26.81 2.22
C HIS A 27 13.66 26.14 3.04
N ASP A 28 13.79 26.48 4.31
CA ASP A 28 14.78 25.95 5.25
C ASP A 28 14.38 24.63 5.92
N PHE A 29 13.18 24.12 5.62
CA PHE A 29 12.72 22.84 6.16
C PHE A 29 13.40 21.68 5.42
N SER A 30 13.89 20.72 6.19
CA SER A 30 14.43 19.45 5.69
C SER A 30 13.99 18.28 6.55
N PHE A 31 14.04 17.09 6.00
CA PHE A 31 13.86 15.84 6.73
C PHE A 31 14.55 14.69 6.01
N GLY A 32 14.78 13.61 6.74
CA GLY A 32 15.24 12.34 6.21
C GLY A 32 16.64 11.95 6.70
N PRO A 33 17.18 10.86 6.17
CA PRO A 33 16.49 9.92 5.26
C PRO A 33 15.37 9.13 5.96
N VAL A 34 14.25 8.99 5.28
CA VAL A 34 13.11 8.18 5.75
C VAL A 34 12.87 7.02 4.80
N ARG A 35 12.35 5.90 5.33
CA ARG A 35 11.93 4.73 4.55
C ARG A 35 10.50 4.38 4.95
N ASN A 36 9.63 4.21 3.99
CA ASN A 36 8.26 3.79 4.24
C ASN A 36 8.06 2.33 3.78
N PRO A 37 7.31 1.53 4.53
CA PRO A 37 7.03 0.13 4.17
C PRO A 37 6.00 0.00 3.05
N ILE A 38 5.34 1.10 2.67
CA ILE A 38 4.33 1.18 1.62
C ILE A 38 4.63 2.35 0.69
N PRO A 39 4.10 2.37 -0.55
CA PRO A 39 4.35 3.45 -1.50
C PRO A 39 3.90 4.80 -0.97
N VAL A 40 4.66 5.85 -1.32
CA VAL A 40 4.28 7.24 -1.05
C VAL A 40 4.23 8.00 -2.36
N PHE A 41 3.18 8.78 -2.54
CA PHE A 41 2.96 9.61 -3.72
C PHE A 41 3.02 11.08 -3.31
N TRP A 42 3.79 11.87 -4.04
CA TRP A 42 3.78 13.33 -3.91
C TRP A 42 3.40 13.98 -5.23
N LEU A 43 2.52 14.96 -5.16
CA LEU A 43 2.26 15.88 -6.27
C LEU A 43 2.68 17.29 -5.84
N ILE A 44 3.66 17.86 -6.54
CA ILE A 44 4.16 19.19 -6.24
C ILE A 44 3.18 20.22 -6.81
N LEU A 45 2.61 21.04 -5.92
CA LEU A 45 1.64 22.09 -6.26
C LEU A 45 2.32 23.42 -6.55
N ASP A 46 3.40 23.73 -5.81
CA ASP A 46 4.15 24.96 -5.93
C ASP A 46 5.52 24.86 -5.29
N GLY A 47 6.44 25.75 -5.68
CA GLY A 47 7.81 25.78 -5.20
C GLY A 47 8.76 24.86 -5.95
N ILE A 48 10.04 24.97 -5.61
CA ILE A 48 11.13 24.15 -6.15
C ILE A 48 11.93 23.61 -4.97
N ARG A 49 12.31 22.34 -5.01
CA ARG A 49 13.12 21.68 -3.96
C ARG A 49 14.05 20.64 -4.55
N THR A 50 15.11 20.42 -3.81
CA THR A 50 15.99 19.28 -4.02
C THR A 50 15.53 18.14 -3.12
N ILE A 51 15.24 16.99 -3.71
CA ILE A 51 15.00 15.73 -3.02
C ILE A 51 16.10 14.75 -3.38
N GLN A 52 16.48 13.92 -2.43
CA GLN A 52 17.36 12.79 -2.66
C GLN A 52 16.55 11.51 -2.57
N ILE A 53 16.69 10.63 -3.56
CA ILE A 53 16.10 9.28 -3.58
C ILE A 53 17.26 8.32 -3.75
N GLU A 54 17.49 7.47 -2.75
CA GLU A 54 18.73 6.68 -2.64
C GLU A 54 19.96 7.60 -2.65
N ASP A 55 20.83 7.44 -3.66
CA ASP A 55 22.06 8.25 -3.83
C ASP A 55 21.90 9.33 -4.91
N GLU A 56 20.72 9.46 -5.53
CA GLU A 56 20.48 10.41 -6.62
C GLU A 56 19.76 11.68 -6.15
N MET A 57 20.25 12.82 -6.62
CA MET A 57 19.66 14.14 -6.33
C MET A 57 18.73 14.57 -7.47
N HIS A 58 17.52 14.95 -7.12
CA HIS A 58 16.49 15.39 -8.08
C HIS A 58 15.97 16.76 -7.69
N ILE A 59 15.83 17.64 -8.68
CA ILE A 59 15.15 18.94 -8.50
C ILE A 59 13.70 18.76 -8.93
N VAL A 60 12.78 18.94 -7.99
CA VAL A 60 11.34 18.81 -8.23
C VAL A 60 10.67 20.17 -8.20
N ARG A 61 9.62 20.31 -9.01
CA ARG A 61 8.90 21.56 -9.21
C ARG A 61 7.41 21.30 -9.46
N LYS A 62 6.62 22.35 -9.52
CA LYS A 62 5.18 22.30 -9.80
C LYS A 62 4.85 21.38 -10.97
N GLY A 63 3.89 20.47 -10.76
CA GLY A 63 3.44 19.48 -11.73
C GLY A 63 4.24 18.17 -11.72
N ASP A 64 5.32 18.08 -10.94
CA ASP A 64 6.03 16.81 -10.78
C ASP A 64 5.24 15.89 -9.83
N LEU A 65 4.96 14.69 -10.30
CA LEU A 65 4.44 13.58 -9.54
C LEU A 65 5.61 12.66 -9.17
N ILE A 66 5.78 12.40 -7.89
CA ILE A 66 6.86 11.55 -7.36
C ILE A 66 6.25 10.31 -6.74
N VAL A 67 6.78 9.15 -7.08
CA VAL A 67 6.41 7.86 -6.48
C VAL A 67 7.61 7.30 -5.76
N PHE A 68 7.55 7.25 -4.44
CA PHE A 68 8.58 6.62 -3.62
C PHE A 68 8.21 5.14 -3.41
N PRO A 69 9.00 4.19 -3.92
CA PRO A 69 8.76 2.77 -3.71
C PRO A 69 8.94 2.36 -2.24
N PRO A 70 8.30 1.27 -1.80
CA PRO A 70 8.51 0.75 -0.46
C PRO A 70 9.97 0.44 -0.15
N GLY A 71 10.43 0.83 1.04
CA GLY A 71 11.79 0.56 1.52
C GLY A 71 12.89 1.42 0.91
N VAL A 72 12.62 2.19 -0.13
CA VAL A 72 13.56 3.12 -0.75
C VAL A 72 13.74 4.34 0.14
N PRO A 73 14.98 4.72 0.53
CA PRO A 73 15.21 5.90 1.33
C PRO A 73 15.05 7.16 0.49
N TYR A 74 14.43 8.17 1.09
CA TYR A 74 14.34 9.51 0.50
C TYR A 74 14.43 10.59 1.56
N GLN A 75 14.89 11.77 1.16
CA GLN A 75 14.97 12.94 2.00
C GLN A 75 14.70 14.23 1.23
N LEU A 76 14.20 15.25 1.94
CA LEU A 76 14.01 16.58 1.44
C LEU A 76 15.14 17.48 1.97
N HIS A 77 15.82 18.18 1.08
CA HIS A 77 16.89 19.11 1.47
C HIS A 77 16.35 20.51 1.72
N ALA A 78 16.95 21.18 2.71
CA ALA A 78 16.77 22.60 2.92
C ALA A 78 17.43 23.41 1.79
N GLU A 79 16.81 24.52 1.43
CA GLU A 79 17.39 25.49 0.51
C GLU A 79 17.83 26.74 1.30
N GLN A 80 18.85 27.42 0.84
CA GLN A 80 19.36 28.64 1.52
C GLN A 80 18.40 29.83 1.38
N SER A 81 17.61 29.84 0.30
CA SER A 81 16.60 30.87 0.01
C SER A 81 15.57 30.30 -0.96
N GLY A 82 14.43 30.95 -1.08
CA GLY A 82 13.38 30.57 -2.04
C GLY A 82 12.00 30.55 -1.42
N ASP A 83 11.04 30.17 -2.25
CA ASP A 83 9.64 30.06 -1.85
C ASP A 83 9.36 28.76 -1.05
N PRO A 84 8.32 28.75 -0.22
CA PRO A 84 7.85 27.52 0.39
C PRO A 84 7.50 26.46 -0.65
N ILE A 85 7.74 25.19 -0.34
CA ILE A 85 7.20 24.10 -1.17
C ILE A 85 5.82 23.71 -0.69
N SER A 86 4.90 23.59 -1.63
CA SER A 86 3.54 23.05 -1.43
C SER A 86 3.38 21.76 -2.19
N TYR A 87 3.02 20.69 -1.49
CA TYR A 87 2.80 19.38 -2.10
C TYR A 87 1.73 18.57 -1.40
N LEU A 88 1.07 17.73 -2.17
CA LEU A 88 0.15 16.71 -1.66
C LEU A 88 0.95 15.45 -1.38
N SER A 89 0.71 14.80 -0.23
CA SER A 89 1.36 13.55 0.18
C SER A 89 0.32 12.50 0.53
N LEU A 90 0.35 11.37 -0.19
CA LEU A 90 -0.49 10.20 0.02
C LEU A 90 0.40 8.99 0.25
N SER A 91 0.12 8.22 1.29
CA SER A 91 0.65 6.87 1.42
C SER A 91 -0.51 5.88 1.46
N CYS A 92 -0.45 4.87 0.61
CA CYS A 92 -1.52 3.89 0.50
C CYS A 92 -1.01 2.53 0.01
N MET A 93 -1.63 1.49 0.56
CA MET A 93 -1.52 0.14 0.00
C MET A 93 -2.62 -0.06 -1.04
N ILE A 94 -2.23 -0.37 -2.25
CA ILE A 94 -3.15 -0.69 -3.34
C ILE A 94 -2.95 -2.14 -3.73
N LYS A 95 -4.04 -2.90 -3.78
CA LYS A 95 -4.03 -4.30 -4.22
C LYS A 95 -5.05 -4.50 -5.33
N LEU A 96 -4.68 -5.33 -6.28
CA LEU A 96 -5.58 -5.84 -7.32
C LEU A 96 -5.61 -7.36 -7.19
N GLY A 97 -6.68 -7.88 -6.61
CA GLY A 97 -6.71 -9.27 -6.17
C GLY A 97 -5.58 -9.56 -5.17
N PRO A 98 -4.78 -10.62 -5.38
CA PRO A 98 -3.68 -10.99 -4.50
C PRO A 98 -2.43 -10.11 -4.63
N PHE A 99 -2.38 -9.23 -5.63
CA PHE A 99 -1.17 -8.50 -5.98
C PHE A 99 -1.16 -7.10 -5.39
N LYS A 100 -0.05 -6.72 -4.81
CA LYS A 100 0.21 -5.33 -4.48
C LYS A 100 0.55 -4.60 -5.78
N PHE A 101 -0.13 -3.51 -6.03
CA PHE A 101 -0.05 -2.79 -7.29
C PHE A 101 1.38 -2.32 -7.62
N HIS A 102 2.14 -1.86 -6.62
CA HIS A 102 3.51 -1.41 -6.78
C HIS A 102 4.53 -2.55 -7.03
N GLU A 103 4.17 -3.81 -6.76
CA GLU A 103 4.99 -4.99 -7.08
C GLU A 103 4.72 -5.48 -8.51
N SER A 104 3.57 -5.11 -9.07
CA SER A 104 3.14 -5.50 -10.42
C SER A 104 3.55 -4.50 -11.50
N TYR A 105 3.82 -3.26 -11.13
CA TYR A 105 4.12 -2.17 -12.06
C TYR A 105 5.33 -1.37 -11.56
N GLU A 106 6.32 -1.20 -12.44
CA GLU A 106 7.45 -0.30 -12.20
C GLU A 106 7.02 1.13 -12.53
N PHE A 107 6.66 1.91 -11.52
CA PHE A 107 6.34 3.31 -11.70
C PHE A 107 7.61 4.13 -11.89
N PRO A 108 7.59 5.13 -12.81
CA PRO A 108 8.65 6.13 -12.83
C PRO A 108 8.76 6.84 -11.48
N LEU A 109 9.98 7.01 -10.96
CA LEU A 109 10.20 7.72 -9.71
C LEU A 109 9.67 9.15 -9.76
N ILE A 110 9.89 9.83 -10.89
CA ILE A 110 9.42 11.21 -11.13
C ILE A 110 8.78 11.28 -12.50
N THR A 111 7.54 11.74 -12.53
CA THR A 111 6.76 11.95 -13.75
C THR A 111 6.39 13.43 -13.86
N LYS A 112 6.74 14.07 -14.96
CA LYS A 112 6.30 15.44 -15.27
C LYS A 112 4.93 15.40 -15.91
N LEU A 113 3.92 15.89 -15.19
CA LEU A 113 2.58 16.03 -15.71
C LEU A 113 2.49 17.32 -16.52
N THR A 114 2.45 17.20 -17.83
CA THR A 114 2.45 18.35 -18.76
C THR A 114 1.05 18.91 -19.04
N ASP A 115 0.00 18.09 -18.83
CA ASP A 115 -1.38 18.53 -18.96
C ASP A 115 -1.84 19.26 -17.68
N SER A 116 -1.90 20.58 -17.76
CA SER A 116 -2.32 21.44 -16.64
C SER A 116 -3.76 21.18 -16.19
N SER A 117 -4.65 20.74 -17.09
CA SER A 117 -6.03 20.40 -16.75
C SER A 117 -6.09 19.12 -15.94
N ALA A 118 -5.30 18.12 -16.29
CA ALA A 118 -5.17 16.88 -15.56
C ALA A 118 -4.55 17.10 -14.16
N VAL A 119 -3.51 17.93 -14.06
CA VAL A 119 -2.90 18.31 -12.76
C VAL A 119 -3.93 18.99 -11.87
N THR A 120 -4.73 19.92 -12.40
CA THR A 120 -5.79 20.59 -11.63
C THR A 120 -6.82 19.60 -11.13
N ARG A 121 -7.36 18.73 -11.99
CA ARG A 121 -8.34 17.69 -11.59
C ARG A 121 -7.76 16.71 -10.56
N LEU A 122 -6.51 16.28 -10.74
CA LEU A 122 -5.83 15.38 -9.81
C LEU A 122 -5.67 16.05 -8.44
N SER A 123 -5.31 17.35 -8.42
CA SER A 123 -5.17 18.14 -7.20
C SER A 123 -6.51 18.33 -6.48
N GLU A 124 -7.59 18.62 -7.21
CA GLU A 124 -8.94 18.79 -6.65
C GLU A 124 -9.46 17.50 -6.01
N LEU A 125 -9.32 16.36 -6.69
CA LEU A 125 -9.69 15.05 -6.15
C LEU A 125 -8.87 14.70 -4.90
N TRP A 126 -7.58 15.05 -4.91
CA TRP A 126 -6.71 14.84 -3.76
C TRP A 126 -7.13 15.72 -2.58
N MET A 127 -7.33 17.02 -2.80
CA MET A 127 -7.79 17.94 -1.74
C MET A 127 -9.14 17.52 -1.16
N THR A 128 -10.06 17.06 -2.01
CA THR A 128 -11.33 16.47 -1.56
C THR A 128 -11.07 15.26 -0.64
N SER A 129 -10.15 14.40 -1.02
CA SER A 129 -9.77 13.23 -0.20
C SER A 129 -9.12 13.61 1.13
N VAL A 130 -8.30 14.68 1.16
CA VAL A 130 -7.72 15.23 2.40
C VAL A 130 -8.83 15.67 3.36
N VAL A 131 -9.76 16.49 2.89
CA VAL A 131 -10.87 17.02 3.72
C VAL A 131 -11.73 15.87 4.26
N LEU A 132 -12.08 14.90 3.40
CA LEU A 132 -12.88 13.75 3.82
C LEU A 132 -12.15 12.87 4.82
N PHE A 133 -10.85 12.67 4.64
CA PHE A 133 -10.04 11.88 5.56
C PHE A 133 -9.89 12.54 6.92
N GLU A 134 -9.68 13.86 6.99
CA GLU A 134 -9.63 14.62 8.23
C GLU A 134 -10.96 14.59 8.99
N GLN A 135 -12.08 14.76 8.27
CA GLN A 135 -13.42 14.61 8.84
C GLN A 135 -13.65 13.21 9.40
N PHE A 136 -13.24 12.18 8.67
CA PHE A 136 -13.34 10.80 9.10
C PHE A 136 -12.48 10.51 10.33
N ALA A 137 -11.22 10.97 10.36
CA ALA A 137 -10.32 10.84 11.50
C ALA A 137 -10.88 11.50 12.76
N THR A 138 -11.52 12.66 12.62
CA THR A 138 -12.18 13.37 13.73
C THR A 138 -13.38 12.57 14.30
N ILE A 139 -14.12 11.88 13.44
CA ILE A 139 -15.25 11.03 13.86
C ILE A 139 -14.75 9.81 14.64
N LEU A 140 -13.68 9.17 14.19
CA LEU A 140 -13.08 8.00 14.84
C LEU A 140 -12.58 8.26 16.27
N GLN A 141 -12.21 9.49 16.59
CA GLN A 141 -11.77 9.89 17.93
C GLN A 141 -12.92 10.04 18.95
N ARG A 142 -14.18 10.05 18.50
CA ARG A 142 -15.36 10.16 19.36
C ARG A 142 -15.87 8.76 19.75
N HIS A 143 -16.29 8.59 21.01
CA HIS A 143 -16.77 7.31 21.54
C HIS A 143 -17.98 6.74 20.78
N VAL A 144 -17.97 5.41 20.55
CA VAL A 144 -18.77 4.73 19.54
C VAL A 144 -20.12 4.24 20.09
N ASP A 145 -21.19 4.93 19.77
CA ASP A 145 -22.55 4.39 19.79
C ASP A 145 -22.91 3.78 18.41
N ALA A 146 -23.90 2.89 18.35
CA ALA A 146 -24.34 2.24 17.10
C ALA A 146 -24.69 3.22 15.95
N HIS A 147 -25.16 4.41 16.29
CA HIS A 147 -25.44 5.49 15.33
C HIS A 147 -24.14 6.05 14.72
N ILE A 148 -23.07 6.09 15.51
CA ILE A 148 -21.74 6.54 15.08
C ILE A 148 -21.12 5.50 14.11
N GLN A 149 -21.43 4.20 14.25
CA GLN A 149 -20.96 3.17 13.31
C GLN A 149 -21.46 3.42 11.87
N LEU A 150 -22.72 3.82 11.70
CA LEU A 150 -23.25 4.14 10.37
C LEU A 150 -22.57 5.38 9.78
N ILE A 151 -22.43 6.45 10.57
CA ILE A 151 -21.76 7.69 10.13
C ILE A 151 -20.29 7.42 9.79
N THR A 152 -19.61 6.61 10.60
CA THR A 152 -18.22 6.18 10.35
C THR A 152 -18.11 5.37 9.06
N SER A 153 -19.04 4.44 8.82
CA SER A 153 -19.07 3.65 7.59
C SER A 153 -19.30 4.52 6.35
N LEU A 154 -20.21 5.49 6.43
CA LEU A 154 -20.44 6.45 5.35
C LEU A 154 -19.23 7.35 5.10
N GLY A 155 -18.55 7.79 6.17
CA GLY A 155 -17.31 8.56 6.08
C GLY A 155 -16.20 7.77 5.35
N LEU A 156 -16.01 6.51 5.74
CA LEU A 156 -15.05 5.61 5.10
C LEU A 156 -15.38 5.40 3.61
N LEU A 157 -16.64 5.14 3.26
CA LEU A 157 -17.07 4.97 1.87
C LEU A 157 -16.81 6.23 1.03
N ARG A 158 -17.02 7.43 1.58
CA ARG A 158 -16.70 8.68 0.89
C ARG A 158 -15.21 8.85 0.63
N VAL A 159 -14.38 8.60 1.63
CA VAL A 159 -12.92 8.62 1.47
C VAL A 159 -12.48 7.61 0.41
N GLN A 160 -12.94 6.37 0.51
CA GLN A 160 -12.61 5.32 -0.47
C GLN A 160 -13.02 5.72 -1.89
N GLY A 161 -14.24 6.23 -2.08
CA GLY A 161 -14.72 6.67 -3.39
C GLY A 161 -13.89 7.79 -4.00
N ALA A 162 -13.54 8.81 -3.20
CA ALA A 162 -12.73 9.93 -3.66
C ALA A 162 -11.30 9.48 -4.05
N VAL A 163 -10.69 8.62 -3.25
CA VAL A 163 -9.35 8.12 -3.52
C VAL A 163 -9.33 7.14 -4.69
N GLN A 164 -10.36 6.33 -4.88
CA GLN A 164 -10.48 5.47 -6.07
C GLN A 164 -10.55 6.29 -7.36
N GLN A 165 -11.34 7.38 -7.37
CA GLN A 165 -11.40 8.30 -8.51
C GLN A 165 -10.05 8.97 -8.78
N TRP A 166 -9.38 9.44 -7.71
CA TRP A 166 -8.05 9.99 -7.83
C TRP A 166 -7.06 8.99 -8.42
N PHE A 167 -7.08 7.75 -7.91
CA PHE A 167 -6.18 6.70 -8.37
C PHE A 167 -6.45 6.30 -9.83
N ALA A 168 -7.72 6.24 -10.25
CA ALA A 168 -8.06 5.96 -11.64
C ALA A 168 -7.48 7.04 -12.56
N LEU A 169 -7.65 8.32 -12.24
CA LEU A 169 -7.07 9.42 -13.00
C LEU A 169 -5.55 9.38 -13.00
N LEU A 170 -4.92 9.08 -11.85
CA LEU A 170 -3.48 8.89 -11.75
C LEU A 170 -2.99 7.82 -12.73
N MET A 171 -3.68 6.68 -12.78
CA MET A 171 -3.33 5.59 -13.67
C MET A 171 -3.50 5.94 -15.14
N GLU A 172 -4.55 6.68 -15.50
CA GLU A 172 -4.74 7.20 -16.86
C GLU A 172 -3.54 8.06 -17.30
N LEU A 173 -3.00 8.87 -16.38
CA LEU A 173 -1.85 9.74 -16.66
C LEU A 173 -0.52 8.97 -16.73
N LEU A 174 -0.38 7.91 -15.95
CA LEU A 174 0.85 7.10 -15.90
C LEU A 174 0.87 5.99 -16.94
N LEU A 175 -0.30 5.50 -17.38
CA LEU A 175 -0.41 4.37 -18.31
C LEU A 175 0.47 4.50 -19.57
N PRO A 176 0.59 5.68 -20.23
CA PRO A 176 1.45 5.84 -21.40
C PRO A 176 2.95 5.67 -21.10
N GLN A 177 3.37 5.76 -19.83
CA GLN A 177 4.76 5.70 -19.38
C GLN A 177 5.12 4.33 -18.83
N LEU A 178 4.12 3.46 -18.60
CA LEU A 178 4.35 2.10 -18.15
C LEU A 178 4.85 1.22 -19.31
N PRO A 179 5.66 0.19 -19.02
CA PRO A 179 6.12 -0.72 -20.06
C PRO A 179 4.94 -1.43 -20.74
N ASN A 180 5.02 -1.56 -22.05
CA ASN A 180 4.02 -2.25 -22.87
C ASN A 180 4.68 -3.44 -23.61
N PRO A 181 4.16 -4.67 -23.52
CA PRO A 181 2.97 -5.06 -22.77
C PRO A 181 3.20 -5.07 -21.24
N LEU A 182 2.13 -4.75 -20.51
CA LEU A 182 2.14 -4.95 -19.04
C LEU A 182 2.42 -6.43 -18.73
N PRO A 183 3.20 -6.73 -17.70
CA PRO A 183 3.47 -8.10 -17.32
C PRO A 183 2.14 -8.84 -17.04
N THR A 184 1.91 -9.94 -17.74
CA THR A 184 0.77 -10.82 -17.50
C THR A 184 1.21 -11.96 -16.59
N ILE A 185 0.54 -12.11 -15.46
CA ILE A 185 0.80 -13.21 -14.53
C ILE A 185 0.01 -14.43 -14.97
N ASP A 186 0.62 -15.61 -14.88
CA ASP A 186 -0.06 -16.87 -15.21
C ASP A 186 -1.37 -17.01 -14.37
N PRO A 187 -2.54 -17.21 -14.99
CA PRO A 187 -3.82 -17.29 -14.28
C PRO A 187 -3.86 -18.34 -13.18
N ARG A 188 -3.06 -19.41 -13.30
CA ARG A 188 -2.95 -20.46 -12.27
C ARG A 188 -2.30 -19.91 -11.01
N ILE A 189 -1.32 -19.02 -11.15
CA ILE A 189 -0.66 -18.37 -10.00
C ILE A 189 -1.61 -17.38 -9.34
N VAL A 190 -2.38 -16.61 -10.12
CA VAL A 190 -3.44 -15.74 -9.58
C VAL A 190 -4.42 -16.55 -8.72
N LYS A 191 -4.89 -17.68 -9.24
CA LYS A 191 -5.82 -18.58 -8.53
C LYS A 191 -5.25 -19.12 -7.22
N VAL A 192 -3.97 -19.53 -7.22
CA VAL A 192 -3.31 -20.02 -5.98
C VAL A 192 -3.11 -18.89 -4.98
N CYS A 193 -2.73 -17.71 -5.42
CA CYS A 193 -2.58 -16.56 -4.52
C CYS A 193 -3.91 -16.20 -3.83
N ALA A 194 -5.03 -16.20 -4.56
CA ALA A 194 -6.36 -16.01 -3.99
C ALA A 194 -6.69 -17.12 -2.97
N TYR A 195 -6.42 -18.37 -3.31
CA TYR A 195 -6.62 -19.50 -2.39
C TYR A 195 -5.78 -19.35 -1.12
N ILE A 196 -4.52 -18.92 -1.21
CA ILE A 196 -3.66 -18.66 -0.04
C ILE A 196 -4.26 -17.56 0.84
N GLN A 197 -4.81 -16.49 0.25
CA GLN A 197 -5.41 -15.39 1.01
C GLN A 197 -6.65 -15.83 1.80
N GLU A 198 -7.50 -16.63 1.21
CA GLU A 198 -8.71 -17.14 1.86
C GLU A 198 -8.40 -18.18 2.95
N HIS A 199 -7.30 -18.93 2.81
CA HIS A 199 -6.97 -20.09 3.66
C HIS A 199 -5.66 -19.91 4.44
N ALA A 200 -5.17 -18.68 4.64
CA ALA A 200 -3.87 -18.40 5.26
C ALA A 200 -3.71 -19.02 6.66
N TYR A 201 -4.81 -19.19 7.39
CA TYR A 201 -4.85 -19.79 8.73
C TYR A 201 -4.72 -21.32 8.72
N GLU A 202 -4.85 -21.98 7.57
CA GLU A 202 -4.74 -23.42 7.42
C GLU A 202 -3.29 -23.85 7.16
N SER A 203 -3.03 -25.16 7.26
CA SER A 203 -1.80 -25.75 6.73
C SER A 203 -1.85 -25.76 5.21
N LEU A 204 -0.87 -25.10 4.59
CA LEU A 204 -0.74 -24.93 3.14
C LEU A 204 0.58 -25.54 2.63
N PRO A 205 0.72 -26.89 2.67
CA PRO A 205 1.90 -27.55 2.10
C PRO A 205 1.95 -27.34 0.59
N LEU A 206 3.18 -27.40 0.05
CA LEU A 206 3.44 -27.19 -1.39
C LEU A 206 2.55 -28.06 -2.29
N GLU A 207 2.38 -29.31 -1.90
CA GLU A 207 1.60 -30.32 -2.63
C GLU A 207 0.13 -29.91 -2.73
N LYS A 208 -0.44 -29.36 -1.65
CA LYS A 208 -1.84 -28.88 -1.62
C LYS A 208 -2.01 -27.71 -2.58
N LEU A 209 -1.08 -26.76 -2.58
CA LEU A 209 -1.11 -25.60 -3.47
C LEU A 209 -0.92 -26.01 -4.95
N ALA A 210 0.01 -26.89 -5.24
CA ALA A 210 0.25 -27.41 -6.58
C ALA A 210 -0.96 -28.18 -7.13
N ALA A 211 -1.56 -29.03 -6.30
CA ALA A 211 -2.76 -29.80 -6.67
C ALA A 211 -3.96 -28.90 -7.00
N HIS A 212 -4.08 -27.74 -6.31
CA HIS A 212 -5.16 -26.77 -6.57
C HIS A 212 -5.16 -26.23 -8.01
N VAL A 213 -4.01 -26.27 -8.68
CA VAL A 213 -3.84 -25.81 -10.07
C VAL A 213 -3.36 -26.91 -11.01
N TYR A 214 -3.51 -28.16 -10.62
CA TYR A 214 -3.18 -29.35 -11.41
C TYR A 214 -1.71 -29.37 -11.90
N LEU A 215 -0.78 -28.91 -11.07
CA LEU A 215 0.65 -28.94 -11.35
C LEU A 215 1.38 -29.92 -10.41
N SER A 216 2.54 -30.43 -10.85
CA SER A 216 3.48 -31.08 -9.94
C SER A 216 4.11 -30.06 -8.99
N GLY A 217 4.53 -30.46 -7.78
CA GLY A 217 5.13 -29.55 -6.79
C GLY A 217 6.35 -28.81 -7.33
N SER A 218 7.21 -29.49 -8.10
CA SER A 218 8.40 -28.87 -8.71
C SER A 218 8.06 -27.83 -9.77
N HIS A 219 7.12 -28.15 -10.68
CA HIS A 219 6.67 -27.21 -11.71
C HIS A 219 5.94 -26.00 -11.10
N PHE A 220 5.07 -26.26 -10.13
CA PHE A 220 4.39 -25.19 -9.40
C PHE A 220 5.41 -24.26 -8.70
N SER A 221 6.36 -24.83 -7.96
CA SER A 221 7.37 -24.01 -7.25
C SER A 221 8.21 -23.15 -8.21
N TYR A 222 8.61 -23.71 -9.35
CA TYR A 222 9.32 -22.98 -10.40
C TYR A 222 8.46 -21.83 -10.96
N LEU A 223 7.23 -22.15 -11.40
CA LEU A 223 6.30 -21.17 -11.98
C LEU A 223 5.97 -20.06 -10.98
N PHE A 224 5.64 -20.44 -9.74
CA PHE A 224 5.31 -19.48 -8.69
C PHE A 224 6.47 -18.53 -8.42
N ARG A 225 7.71 -19.07 -8.32
CA ARG A 225 8.91 -18.25 -8.11
C ARG A 225 9.19 -17.32 -9.29
N LYS A 226 8.98 -17.80 -10.52
CA LYS A 226 9.15 -17.00 -11.73
C LYS A 226 8.18 -15.81 -11.74
N GLU A 227 6.90 -16.05 -11.44
CA GLU A 227 5.83 -15.04 -11.51
C GLU A 227 5.83 -14.10 -10.28
N MET A 228 6.13 -14.63 -9.08
CA MET A 228 6.02 -13.90 -7.81
C MET A 228 7.37 -13.45 -7.23
N GLY A 229 8.50 -13.76 -7.87
CA GLY A 229 9.85 -13.44 -7.39
C GLY A 229 10.28 -14.18 -6.11
N GLN A 230 9.40 -14.97 -5.49
CA GLN A 230 9.62 -15.65 -4.22
C GLN A 230 8.97 -17.03 -4.18
N PRO A 231 9.47 -17.96 -3.33
CA PRO A 231 8.85 -19.27 -3.16
C PRO A 231 7.45 -19.21 -2.55
N PRO A 232 6.56 -20.20 -2.84
CA PRO A 232 5.21 -20.27 -2.27
C PRO A 232 5.17 -20.19 -0.74
N SER A 233 6.07 -20.89 -0.06
CA SER A 233 6.15 -20.88 1.42
C SER A 233 6.50 -19.51 1.99
N GLN A 234 7.35 -18.76 1.29
CA GLN A 234 7.68 -17.38 1.68
C GLN A 234 6.48 -16.45 1.47
N TYR A 235 5.75 -16.61 0.38
CA TYR A 235 4.54 -15.85 0.09
C TYR A 235 3.47 -16.09 1.17
N VAL A 236 3.19 -17.34 1.53
CA VAL A 236 2.27 -17.69 2.64
C VAL A 236 2.71 -17.03 3.95
N ARG A 237 4.01 -17.12 4.27
CA ARG A 237 4.58 -16.51 5.47
C ARG A 237 4.36 -14.99 5.48
N ASN A 238 4.72 -14.31 4.40
CA ASN A 238 4.59 -12.87 4.30
C ASN A 238 3.14 -12.42 4.43
N HIS A 239 2.21 -13.16 3.81
CA HIS A 239 0.79 -12.88 3.90
C HIS A 239 0.24 -13.05 5.34
N ARG A 240 0.66 -14.11 6.07
CA ARG A 240 0.32 -14.29 7.48
C ARG A 240 0.82 -13.14 8.35
N ILE A 241 2.05 -12.68 8.11
CA ILE A 241 2.60 -11.56 8.86
C ILE A 241 1.81 -10.29 8.55
N GLN A 242 1.44 -10.04 7.32
CA GLN A 242 0.61 -8.89 6.95
C GLN A 242 -0.74 -8.88 7.67
N ILE A 243 -1.47 -10.00 7.69
CA ILE A 243 -2.71 -10.13 8.48
C ILE A 243 -2.44 -9.85 9.97
N SER A 244 -1.32 -10.36 10.49
CA SER A 244 -0.99 -10.14 11.91
C SER A 244 -0.65 -8.68 12.24
N GLU A 245 -0.05 -7.93 11.33
CA GLU A 245 0.18 -6.48 11.47
C GLU A 245 -1.15 -5.72 11.62
N GLU A 246 -2.13 -6.04 10.77
CA GLU A 246 -3.48 -5.47 10.86
C GLU A 246 -4.14 -5.79 12.22
N LEU A 247 -4.11 -7.06 12.62
CA LEU A 247 -4.69 -7.49 13.92
C LEU A 247 -3.98 -6.86 15.13
N LEU A 248 -2.66 -6.67 15.06
CA LEU A 248 -1.89 -6.01 16.10
C LEU A 248 -2.31 -4.56 16.35
N VAL A 249 -2.67 -3.85 15.30
CA VAL A 249 -3.07 -2.44 15.36
C VAL A 249 -4.55 -2.30 15.70
N GLN A 250 -5.41 -3.09 15.05
CA GLN A 250 -6.86 -2.91 15.07
C GLN A 250 -7.56 -3.63 16.23
N THR A 251 -6.87 -4.55 16.94
CA THR A 251 -7.50 -5.37 17.98
C THR A 251 -6.69 -5.44 19.27
N ASP A 252 -7.35 -5.77 20.39
CA ASP A 252 -6.71 -6.03 21.68
C ASP A 252 -6.36 -7.51 21.90
N LEU A 253 -6.44 -8.33 20.88
CA LEU A 253 -6.06 -9.73 20.94
C LEU A 253 -4.62 -9.89 21.45
N SER A 254 -4.38 -10.88 22.30
CA SER A 254 -3.02 -11.23 22.72
C SER A 254 -2.15 -11.66 21.53
N ILE A 255 -0.84 -11.53 21.66
CA ILE A 255 0.10 -11.97 20.63
C ILE A 255 -0.07 -13.46 20.31
N ASN A 256 -0.39 -14.26 21.34
CA ASN A 256 -0.64 -15.70 21.20
C ASN A 256 -1.93 -15.99 20.40
N GLU A 257 -3.00 -15.24 20.65
CA GLU A 257 -4.25 -15.38 19.90
C GLU A 257 -4.05 -14.98 18.44
N ILE A 258 -3.33 -13.89 18.16
CA ILE A 258 -2.99 -13.49 16.80
C ILE A 258 -2.17 -14.57 16.11
N SER A 259 -1.11 -15.09 16.77
CA SER A 259 -0.28 -16.16 16.24
C SER A 259 -1.12 -17.35 15.74
N ARG A 260 -2.06 -17.82 16.58
CA ARG A 260 -2.96 -18.94 16.23
C ARG A 260 -3.92 -18.59 15.09
N ARG A 261 -4.49 -17.37 15.10
CA ARG A 261 -5.41 -16.91 14.07
C ARG A 261 -4.78 -16.81 12.69
N VAL A 262 -3.49 -16.51 12.61
CA VAL A 262 -2.78 -16.43 11.33
C VAL A 262 -2.08 -17.75 10.95
N GLY A 263 -2.37 -18.85 11.65
CA GLY A 263 -1.97 -20.20 11.26
C GLY A 263 -0.59 -20.65 11.74
N TYR A 264 -0.08 -20.08 12.86
CA TYR A 264 1.10 -20.59 13.53
C TYR A 264 0.68 -21.44 14.75
N ASN A 265 1.29 -22.60 14.88
CA ASN A 265 1.07 -23.48 16.03
C ASN A 265 1.87 -23.01 17.26
N GLU A 266 3.07 -22.48 17.04
CA GLU A 266 4.00 -22.06 18.06
C GLU A 266 4.24 -20.55 18.05
N LEU A 267 4.08 -19.90 19.22
CA LEU A 267 4.31 -18.46 19.38
C LEU A 267 5.76 -18.05 19.06
N SER A 268 6.71 -18.93 19.34
CA SER A 268 8.13 -18.73 19.06
C SER A 268 8.42 -18.65 17.57
N GLU A 269 7.79 -19.51 16.79
CA GLU A 269 7.88 -19.54 15.33
C GLU A 269 7.27 -18.27 14.74
N PHE A 270 6.08 -17.90 15.19
CA PHE A 270 5.43 -16.64 14.79
C PHE A 270 6.30 -15.43 15.08
N SER A 271 6.81 -15.30 16.32
CA SER A 271 7.61 -14.14 16.73
C SER A 271 8.89 -14.00 15.93
N ARG A 272 9.53 -15.13 15.59
CA ARG A 272 10.71 -15.15 14.73
C ARG A 272 10.37 -14.75 13.28
N ALA A 273 9.29 -15.32 12.71
CA ALA A 273 8.83 -14.98 11.38
C ALA A 273 8.45 -13.51 11.27
N PHE A 274 7.72 -12.99 12.26
CA PHE A 274 7.33 -11.59 12.32
C PHE A 274 8.55 -10.66 12.38
N ARG A 275 9.51 -10.94 13.26
CA ARG A 275 10.74 -10.14 13.38
C ARG A 275 11.54 -10.12 12.09
N ASN A 276 11.65 -11.26 11.42
CA ASN A 276 12.38 -11.37 10.15
C ASN A 276 11.71 -10.59 9.00
N THR A 277 10.39 -10.44 9.03
CA THR A 277 9.63 -9.75 7.98
C THR A 277 9.41 -8.28 8.31
N ALA A 278 9.00 -7.95 9.56
CA ALA A 278 8.66 -6.59 9.99
C ALA A 278 9.84 -5.84 10.64
N GLY A 279 11.01 -6.48 10.83
CA GLY A 279 12.20 -5.88 11.42
C GLY A 279 12.17 -5.73 12.95
N MET A 280 11.03 -5.99 13.60
CA MET A 280 10.86 -5.84 15.05
C MET A 280 9.90 -6.90 15.62
N SER A 281 9.85 -7.01 16.96
CA SER A 281 8.91 -7.97 17.59
C SER A 281 7.44 -7.53 17.44
N PRO A 282 6.48 -8.47 17.46
CA PRO A 282 5.05 -8.14 17.39
C PRO A 282 4.60 -7.14 18.46
N GLN A 283 5.14 -7.26 19.67
CA GLN A 283 4.83 -6.35 20.78
C GLN A 283 5.38 -4.95 20.55
N ALA A 284 6.63 -4.83 20.03
CA ALA A 284 7.21 -3.54 19.69
C ALA A 284 6.44 -2.87 18.55
N TYR A 285 6.05 -3.64 17.53
CA TYR A 285 5.24 -3.18 16.41
C TYR A 285 3.90 -2.62 16.89
N ARG A 286 3.15 -3.36 17.71
CA ARG A 286 1.89 -2.88 18.32
C ARG A 286 2.08 -1.56 19.07
N LYS A 287 3.10 -1.48 19.93
CA LYS A 287 3.38 -0.27 20.70
C LYS A 287 3.69 0.92 19.79
N GLN A 288 4.56 0.72 18.81
CA GLN A 288 4.97 1.78 17.89
C GLN A 288 3.81 2.28 17.04
N MET A 289 3.06 1.37 16.41
CA MET A 289 1.97 1.74 15.50
C MET A 289 0.80 2.40 16.22
N ARG A 290 0.47 1.96 17.44
CA ARG A 290 -0.56 2.61 18.25
C ARG A 290 -0.15 3.99 18.76
N LEU A 291 1.16 4.26 18.97
CA LEU A 291 1.66 5.59 19.32
C LEU A 291 1.68 6.55 18.12
N THR A 292 1.75 6.03 16.90
CA THR A 292 1.79 6.85 15.67
C THR A 292 0.39 7.26 15.19
N VAL A 293 -0.65 6.63 15.73
CA VAL A 293 -2.07 6.93 15.44
C VAL A 293 -2.61 8.09 16.31
N TYR A 294 -1.84 8.51 17.31
CA TYR A 294 -2.12 9.69 18.14
C TYR A 294 -1.09 10.79 17.76
#